data_c7bae66ab7e1e9471ff252537215dde5
#
_entry.id   c7bae66ab7e1e9471ff252537215dde5
#
_cell.length_a   1.000
_cell.length_b   1.000
_cell.length_c   1.000
_cell.angle_alpha   90.00
_cell.angle_beta   90.00
_cell.angle_gamma   90.00
#
_symmetry.space_group_name_H-M   'P 1'
#
loop_
_entity.id
_entity.type
_entity.pdbx_description
1 polymer ?
#
loop_
_entity_poly.entity_id
_entity_poly.type
_entity_poly.pdbx_seq_one_letter_code
_entity_poly.pdbx_strand_id
1 'polypeptide(L)'
;MARETNGQVGGDHYKKCGIEPVEYIHANGLDFNEGSIVKYISRHRNKNGAEDIQKIKDYCDIILELDYGIKRNIEDDIRDLEVRLKKEGLTQRQINDILNK
;
A
#
# COMPACT_ATOMS: atom_id res chain seq x y z
N MET A 1 20.03 -14.15 17.35
CA MET A 1 21.14 -13.21 17.41
C MET A 1 20.64 -11.80 17.13
N ALA A 2 20.98 -10.87 18.00
CA ALA A 2 20.57 -9.49 17.81
C ALA A 2 21.27 -8.88 16.62
N ARG A 3 20.52 -8.18 15.81
CA ARG A 3 21.07 -7.50 14.64
C ARG A 3 21.59 -6.13 15.03
N GLU A 4 22.71 -5.75 14.44
CA GLU A 4 23.24 -4.41 14.63
C GLU A 4 22.30 -3.38 14.02
N THR A 5 21.90 -2.40 14.80
CA THR A 5 20.95 -1.40 14.33
C THR A 5 21.56 -0.28 13.50
N ASN A 6 22.90 -0.18 13.51
CA ASN A 6 23.59 0.83 12.70
C ASN A 6 23.40 0.63 11.21
N GLY A 7 23.10 -0.60 10.78
CA GLY A 7 22.85 -0.93 9.39
C GLY A 7 21.38 -0.96 9.08
N GLN A 8 20.60 -0.06 9.61
CA GLN A 8 19.17 -0.04 9.41
C GLN A 8 18.79 -0.06 7.94
N VAL A 9 18.02 -1.07 7.56
CA VAL A 9 17.53 -1.22 6.19
C VAL A 9 16.40 -0.23 5.97
N GLY A 10 16.46 0.54 4.89
CA GLY A 10 15.43 1.51 4.55
C GLY A 10 15.61 2.89 5.17
N GLY A 11 16.69 3.11 5.93
CA GLY A 11 17.03 4.42 6.46
C GLY A 11 16.32 4.79 7.76
N ASP A 12 16.24 6.08 8.00
CA ASP A 12 15.84 6.61 9.31
C ASP A 12 14.36 6.60 9.61
N HIS A 13 13.49 6.37 8.59
CA HIS A 13 12.04 6.45 8.80
C HIS A 13 11.48 5.33 9.66
N TYR A 14 12.30 4.36 10.04
CA TYR A 14 11.89 3.26 10.91
C TYR A 14 12.41 3.37 12.34
N LYS A 15 13.20 4.39 12.63
CA LYS A 15 13.81 4.55 13.95
C LYS A 15 12.81 4.69 15.09
N LYS A 16 11.63 5.20 14.78
CA LYS A 16 10.57 5.39 15.78
C LYS A 16 9.71 4.16 16.00
N CYS A 17 9.94 3.10 15.26
CA CYS A 17 9.22 1.84 15.45
C CYS A 17 9.74 1.13 16.69
N GLY A 18 8.84 0.54 17.49
CA GLY A 18 9.24 -0.27 18.63
C GLY A 18 10.05 -1.49 18.22
N ILE A 19 9.69 -2.08 17.08
CA ILE A 19 10.45 -3.16 16.44
C ILE A 19 10.59 -2.73 14.98
N GLU A 20 11.80 -2.85 14.43
CA GLU A 20 11.99 -2.51 13.02
C GLU A 20 11.17 -3.45 12.12
N PRO A 21 10.54 -2.92 11.07
CA PRO A 21 9.73 -3.76 10.17
C PRO A 21 10.46 -4.98 9.65
N VAL A 22 11.74 -4.86 9.29
CA VAL A 22 12.50 -5.99 8.75
C VAL A 22 12.63 -7.12 9.78
N GLU A 23 12.76 -6.79 11.05
CA GLU A 23 12.85 -7.79 12.11
C GLU A 23 11.51 -8.50 12.32
N TYR A 24 10.42 -7.74 12.33
CA TYR A 24 9.07 -8.28 12.44
C TYR A 24 8.75 -9.20 11.27
N ILE A 25 9.04 -8.76 10.06
CA ILE A 25 8.80 -9.52 8.83
C ILE A 25 9.53 -10.85 8.88
N HIS A 26 10.81 -10.82 9.22
CA HIS A 26 11.62 -12.03 9.31
C HIS A 26 11.12 -12.97 10.40
N ALA A 27 10.87 -12.44 11.59
CA ALA A 27 10.48 -13.23 12.75
C ALA A 27 9.13 -13.96 12.54
N ASN A 28 8.24 -13.38 11.76
CA ASN A 28 6.92 -13.93 11.49
C ASN A 28 6.83 -14.68 10.16
N GLY A 29 7.95 -14.82 9.44
CA GLY A 29 7.96 -15.54 8.18
C GLY A 29 7.09 -14.95 7.10
N LEU A 30 6.95 -13.62 7.08
CA LEU A 30 6.12 -12.96 6.09
C LEU A 30 6.81 -12.96 4.71
N ASP A 31 6.02 -13.12 3.66
CA ASP A 31 6.55 -13.09 2.30
C ASP A 31 6.76 -11.64 1.83
N PHE A 32 7.14 -11.49 0.57
CA PHE A 32 7.42 -10.18 -0.01
C PHE A 32 6.21 -9.25 0.04
N ASN A 33 5.03 -9.75 -0.31
CA ASN A 33 3.83 -8.92 -0.36
C ASN A 33 3.38 -8.51 1.04
N GLU A 34 3.34 -9.45 1.96
CA GLU A 34 2.99 -9.18 3.35
C GLU A 34 4.00 -8.25 4.00
N GLY A 35 5.28 -8.50 3.77
CA GLY A 35 6.35 -7.67 4.30
C GLY A 35 6.31 -6.25 3.75
N SER A 36 5.97 -6.09 2.48
CA SER A 36 5.85 -4.78 1.86
C SER A 36 4.73 -3.97 2.52
N ILE A 37 3.62 -4.60 2.85
CA ILE A 37 2.52 -3.95 3.56
C ILE A 37 2.98 -3.45 4.93
N VAL A 38 3.66 -4.29 5.69
CA VAL A 38 4.19 -3.90 7.01
C VAL A 38 5.15 -2.73 6.88
N LYS A 39 6.03 -2.77 5.89
CA LYS A 39 7.01 -1.73 5.64
C LYS A 39 6.36 -0.39 5.34
N TYR A 40 5.40 -0.36 4.41
CA TYR A 40 4.76 0.89 4.02
C TYR A 40 3.85 1.45 5.11
N ILE A 41 3.10 0.60 5.81
CA ILE A 41 2.24 1.09 6.89
C ILE A 41 3.05 1.67 8.05
N SER A 42 4.27 1.18 8.24
CA SER A 42 5.14 1.65 9.32
C SER A 42 5.77 3.00 9.02
N ARG A 43 5.89 3.39 7.74
CA ARG A 43 6.63 4.59 7.36
C ARG A 43 5.80 5.71 6.73
N HIS A 44 4.56 5.47 6.34
CA HIS A 44 3.81 6.41 5.49
C HIS A 44 3.74 7.82 6.07
N ARG A 45 3.64 7.96 7.40
CA ARG A 45 3.55 9.27 8.06
C ARG A 45 4.83 10.09 7.92
N ASN A 46 5.96 9.42 7.77
CA ASN A 46 7.28 10.05 7.75
C ASN A 46 7.92 10.06 6.37
N LYS A 47 7.22 9.57 5.35
CA LYS A 47 7.79 9.49 4.01
C LYS A 47 6.77 9.92 2.95
N ASN A 48 6.12 8.99 2.28
CA ASN A 48 5.33 9.29 1.10
C ASN A 48 3.83 9.43 1.36
N GLY A 49 3.38 9.30 2.60
CA GLY A 49 1.99 9.52 2.99
C GLY A 49 1.01 8.68 2.20
N ALA A 50 0.10 9.34 1.51
CA ALA A 50 -0.97 8.68 0.76
C ALA A 50 -0.44 7.73 -0.32
N GLU A 51 0.70 8.03 -0.93
CA GLU A 51 1.32 7.15 -1.92
C GLU A 51 1.68 5.80 -1.32
N ASP A 52 2.23 5.78 -0.11
CA ASP A 52 2.54 4.53 0.59
C ASP A 52 1.27 3.74 0.90
N ILE A 53 0.21 4.41 1.31
CA ILE A 53 -1.08 3.76 1.57
C ILE A 53 -1.66 3.15 0.28
N GLN A 54 -1.52 3.85 -0.83
CA GLN A 54 -1.96 3.34 -2.14
C GLN A 54 -1.20 2.07 -2.52
N LYS A 55 0.10 2.03 -2.24
CA LYS A 55 0.91 0.82 -2.47
C LYS A 55 0.43 -0.35 -1.62
N ILE A 56 0.01 -0.09 -0.39
CA ILE A 56 -0.54 -1.14 0.47
C ILE A 56 -1.79 -1.75 -0.15
N LYS A 57 -2.67 -0.93 -0.68
CA LYS A 57 -3.87 -1.41 -1.38
C LYS A 57 -3.51 -2.31 -2.55
N ASP A 58 -2.51 -1.92 -3.33
CA ASP A 58 -2.05 -2.72 -4.46
C ASP A 58 -1.49 -4.07 -4.00
N TYR A 59 -0.71 -4.09 -2.94
CA TYR A 59 -0.19 -5.36 -2.40
C TYR A 59 -1.30 -6.24 -1.82
N CYS A 60 -2.33 -5.65 -1.23
CA CYS A 60 -3.48 -6.40 -0.76
C CYS A 60 -4.19 -7.09 -1.94
N ASP A 61 -4.35 -6.40 -3.06
CA ASP A 61 -4.96 -6.98 -4.26
C ASP A 61 -4.12 -8.14 -4.80
N ILE A 62 -2.80 -7.99 -4.78
CA ILE A 62 -1.89 -9.05 -5.22
C ILE A 62 -2.04 -10.29 -4.33
N ILE A 63 -2.11 -10.11 -3.02
CA ILE A 63 -2.29 -11.22 -2.09
C ILE A 63 -3.62 -11.94 -2.35
N LEU A 64 -4.69 -11.18 -2.53
CA LEU A 64 -6.00 -11.76 -2.83
C LEU A 64 -5.95 -12.60 -4.10
N GLU A 65 -5.26 -12.12 -5.11
CA GLU A 65 -5.16 -12.85 -6.37
C GLU A 65 -4.28 -14.09 -6.26
N LEU A 66 -3.05 -13.93 -5.74
CA LEU A 66 -2.07 -15.02 -5.71
C LEU A 66 -2.37 -16.07 -4.65
N ASP A 67 -2.80 -15.66 -3.46
CA ASP A 67 -2.98 -16.57 -2.34
C ASP A 67 -4.39 -17.12 -2.24
N TYR A 68 -5.39 -16.36 -2.73
CA TYR A 68 -6.79 -16.72 -2.57
C TYR A 68 -7.55 -16.87 -3.89
N GLY A 69 -6.92 -16.56 -5.01
CA GLY A 69 -7.56 -16.69 -6.33
C GLY A 69 -8.68 -15.71 -6.59
N ILE A 70 -8.71 -14.61 -5.85
CA ILE A 70 -9.76 -13.59 -5.99
C ILE A 70 -9.25 -12.46 -6.87
N LYS A 71 -9.89 -12.27 -8.02
CA LYS A 71 -9.49 -11.23 -8.95
C LYS A 71 -10.03 -9.87 -8.54
N ARG A 72 -9.29 -8.84 -8.90
CA ARG A 72 -9.64 -7.45 -8.69
C ARG A 72 -11.01 -7.12 -9.27
N ASN A 73 -11.82 -6.40 -8.50
CA ASN A 73 -13.14 -5.99 -8.93
C ASN A 73 -13.06 -4.67 -9.69
N ILE A 74 -13.32 -4.73 -10.99
CA ILE A 74 -13.26 -3.56 -11.88
C ILE A 74 -14.30 -2.51 -11.48
N GLU A 75 -15.46 -2.93 -10.99
CA GLU A 75 -16.51 -1.99 -10.56
C GLU A 75 -16.03 -1.12 -9.40
N ASP A 76 -15.31 -1.71 -8.45
CA ASP A 76 -14.74 -0.94 -7.33
C ASP A 76 -13.68 0.03 -7.83
N ASP A 77 -12.86 -0.36 -8.81
CA ASP A 77 -11.86 0.52 -9.40
C ASP A 77 -12.51 1.72 -10.08
N ILE A 78 -13.60 1.50 -10.80
CA ILE A 78 -14.34 2.58 -11.45
C ILE A 78 -14.93 3.52 -10.41
N ARG A 79 -15.49 2.98 -9.33
CA ARG A 79 -16.05 3.79 -8.25
C ARG A 79 -14.99 4.66 -7.59
N ASP A 80 -13.82 4.10 -7.32
CA ASP A 80 -12.71 4.84 -6.73
C ASP A 80 -12.26 5.96 -7.66
N LEU A 81 -12.20 5.70 -8.95
CA LEU A 81 -11.84 6.70 -9.95
C LEU A 81 -12.88 7.82 -9.99
N GLU A 82 -14.16 7.47 -9.95
CA GLU A 82 -15.23 8.48 -9.94
C GLU A 82 -15.10 9.42 -8.73
N VAL A 83 -14.86 8.86 -7.56
CA VAL A 83 -14.67 9.65 -6.33
C VAL A 83 -13.50 10.61 -6.49
N ARG A 84 -12.39 10.12 -7.04
CA ARG A 84 -11.19 10.94 -7.25
C ARG A 84 -11.47 12.10 -8.21
N LEU A 85 -12.14 11.81 -9.32
CA LEU A 85 -12.45 12.84 -10.33
C LEU A 85 -13.40 13.89 -9.78
N LYS A 86 -14.38 13.50 -8.97
CA LYS A 86 -15.27 14.47 -8.30
C LYS A 86 -14.51 15.40 -7.37
N LYS A 87 -13.52 14.87 -6.64
CA LYS A 87 -12.67 15.69 -5.78
C LYS A 87 -11.85 16.70 -6.57
N GLU A 88 -11.52 16.39 -7.81
CA GLU A 88 -10.80 17.29 -8.72
C GLU A 88 -11.71 18.32 -9.36
N GLY A 89 -13.02 18.28 -9.09
CA GLY A 89 -13.97 19.26 -9.55
C GLY A 89 -14.74 18.88 -10.80
N LEU A 90 -14.60 17.65 -11.29
CA LEU A 90 -15.35 17.22 -12.46
C LEU A 90 -16.82 16.95 -12.12
N THR A 91 -17.70 17.30 -13.06
CA THR A 91 -19.11 16.97 -12.93
C THR A 91 -19.35 15.51 -13.27
N GLN A 92 -20.49 14.96 -12.83
CA GLN A 92 -20.86 13.58 -13.16
C GLN A 92 -20.91 13.36 -14.68
N ARG A 93 -21.35 14.34 -15.43
CA ARG A 93 -21.40 14.27 -16.90
C ARG A 93 -20.00 14.11 -17.48
N GLN A 94 -19.05 14.91 -17.01
CA GLN A 94 -17.65 14.84 -17.46
C GLN A 94 -17.04 13.50 -17.12
N ILE A 95 -17.31 12.98 -15.93
CA ILE A 95 -16.82 11.67 -15.48
C ILE A 95 -17.38 10.57 -16.38
N ASN A 96 -18.69 10.60 -16.67
CA ASN A 96 -19.31 9.61 -17.54
C ASN A 96 -18.71 9.62 -18.94
N ASP A 97 -18.39 10.81 -19.47
CA ASP A 97 -17.75 10.91 -20.78
C ASP A 97 -16.38 10.26 -20.80
N ILE A 98 -15.63 10.39 -19.71
CA ILE A 98 -14.30 9.76 -19.58
C ILE A 98 -14.44 8.25 -19.50
N LEU A 99 -15.36 7.73 -18.69
CA LEU A 99 -15.50 6.31 -18.45
C LEU A 99 -16.11 5.53 -19.60
N ASN A 100 -16.84 6.20 -20.49
CA ASN A 100 -17.53 5.57 -21.62
C ASN A 100 -16.75 5.63 -22.93
N LYS A 101 -15.51 6.04 -22.90
CA LYS A 101 -14.65 6.06 -24.08
C LYS A 101 -13.95 4.76 -24.36
#